data_cc5c72c44a5afb42219eae9f9fa9e8d2
#
_entry.id   cc5c72c44a5afb42219eae9f9fa9e8d2
#
_cell.length_a   1.000
_cell.length_b   1.000
_cell.length_c   1.000
_cell.angle_alpha   90.00
_cell.angle_beta   90.00
_cell.angle_gamma   90.00
#
_symmetry.space_group_name_H-M   'P 1'
#
loop_
_entity.id
_entity.type
_entity.pdbx_description
1 polymer ?
#
loop_
_entity_poly.entity_id
_entity_poly.type
_entity_poly.pdbx_seq_one_letter_code
_entity_poly.pdbx_strand_id
1 'polypeptide(L)'
;MPQPDMTEINAYHERISRSLIQVPKSPLGRVLFGIAVALWFGILLLPCAMFMLAVNGTIRIPHLSAPQPETQPFFEINLLMSVEQRGLQFVRSVVLPENNNRQCVETHVSYLMWQTDGTNESAVFCDCFTRQEDDPRWQRGDSTLEACRS
;
A
#
# COMPACT_ATOMS: atom_id res chain seq x y z
N MET A 1 11.50 41.63 -40.43
CA MET A 1 11.63 41.03 -39.08
C MET A 1 12.87 40.14 -39.13
N PRO A 2 13.91 40.39 -38.35
CA PRO A 2 15.10 39.54 -38.35
C PRO A 2 14.73 38.15 -37.75
N GLN A 3 15.07 37.10 -38.47
CA GLN A 3 14.93 35.73 -37.95
C GLN A 3 15.95 35.53 -36.84
N PRO A 4 15.51 34.93 -35.70
CA PRO A 4 16.44 34.60 -34.65
C PRO A 4 17.45 33.54 -35.13
N ASP A 5 18.72 33.75 -34.81
CA ASP A 5 19.80 32.87 -35.22
C ASP A 5 19.64 31.50 -34.52
N MET A 6 19.60 30.44 -35.32
CA MET A 6 19.47 29.07 -34.85
C MET A 6 20.59 28.64 -33.88
N THR A 7 21.73 29.32 -33.97
CA THR A 7 22.86 29.08 -33.03
C THR A 7 22.59 29.59 -31.62
N GLU A 8 21.90 30.74 -31.49
CA GLU A 8 21.49 31.26 -30.19
C GLU A 8 20.41 30.37 -29.51
N ILE A 9 19.45 29.88 -30.30
CA ILE A 9 18.41 28.96 -29.78
C ILE A 9 19.01 27.67 -29.25
N ASN A 10 19.95 27.07 -29.99
CA ASN A 10 20.62 25.84 -29.58
C ASN A 10 21.48 26.06 -28.32
N ALA A 11 22.22 27.18 -28.23
CA ALA A 11 23.01 27.51 -27.03
C ALA A 11 22.13 27.77 -25.82
N TYR A 12 20.94 28.30 -25.96
CA TYR A 12 19.95 28.50 -24.88
C TYR A 12 19.39 27.17 -24.42
N HIS A 13 19.01 26.25 -25.32
CA HIS A 13 18.58 24.88 -24.97
C HIS A 13 19.65 24.06 -24.26
N GLU A 14 20.90 24.19 -24.70
CA GLU A 14 22.01 23.47 -24.05
C GLU A 14 22.31 23.99 -22.64
N ARG A 15 22.17 25.29 -22.38
CA ARG A 15 22.32 25.88 -21.04
C ARG A 15 21.19 25.45 -20.10
N ILE A 16 19.94 25.41 -20.57
CA ILE A 16 18.80 24.96 -19.76
C ILE A 16 18.95 23.49 -19.45
N SER A 17 19.34 22.66 -20.41
CA SER A 17 19.49 21.23 -20.24
C SER A 17 20.59 20.87 -19.19
N ARG A 18 21.68 21.64 -19.14
CA ARG A 18 22.74 21.44 -18.15
C ARG A 18 22.39 21.95 -16.76
N SER A 19 21.47 22.91 -16.67
CA SER A 19 21.08 23.54 -15.40
C SER A 19 20.04 22.72 -14.62
N LEU A 20 19.24 21.90 -15.28
CA LEU A 20 18.05 21.28 -14.69
C LEU A 20 18.31 20.02 -13.85
N ILE A 21 19.45 19.36 -13.98
CA ILE A 21 19.72 18.13 -13.21
C ILE A 21 21.18 18.13 -12.72
N GLN A 22 21.53 19.01 -11.81
CA GLN A 22 22.78 18.88 -11.05
C GLN A 22 22.56 17.91 -9.90
N VAL A 23 22.84 16.63 -10.13
CA VAL A 23 22.87 15.62 -9.07
C VAL A 23 23.97 16.02 -8.06
N PRO A 24 23.65 16.20 -6.79
CA PRO A 24 24.63 16.61 -5.77
C PRO A 24 25.76 15.59 -5.68
N LYS A 25 27.01 16.08 -5.63
CA LYS A 25 28.21 15.23 -5.60
C LYS A 25 28.44 14.58 -4.23
N SER A 26 27.90 15.18 -3.15
CA SER A 26 28.04 14.64 -1.80
C SER A 26 27.10 13.44 -1.56
N PRO A 27 27.49 12.42 -0.78
CA PRO A 27 26.64 11.26 -0.50
C PRO A 27 25.33 11.67 0.20
N LEU A 28 25.40 12.61 1.13
CA LEU A 28 24.21 13.17 1.81
C LEU A 28 23.29 13.88 0.83
N GLY A 29 23.84 14.66 -0.10
CA GLY A 29 23.06 15.35 -1.12
C GLY A 29 22.35 14.38 -2.08
N ARG A 30 22.95 13.24 -2.43
CA ARG A 30 22.31 12.20 -3.24
C ARG A 30 21.11 11.58 -2.52
N VAL A 31 21.24 11.31 -1.23
CA VAL A 31 20.14 10.77 -0.41
C VAL A 31 18.99 11.77 -0.32
N LEU A 32 19.28 13.04 -0.02
CA LEU A 32 18.27 14.10 0.03
C LEU A 32 17.59 14.30 -1.33
N PHE A 33 18.36 14.28 -2.42
CA PHE A 33 17.80 14.37 -3.77
C PHE A 33 16.89 13.18 -4.07
N GLY A 34 17.31 11.95 -3.73
CA GLY A 34 16.48 10.75 -3.87
C GLY A 34 15.16 10.85 -3.11
N ILE A 35 15.19 11.33 -1.85
CA ILE A 35 13.99 11.56 -1.04
C ILE A 35 13.10 12.62 -1.69
N ALA A 36 13.67 13.73 -2.15
CA ALA A 36 12.89 14.80 -2.80
C ALA A 36 12.19 14.30 -4.07
N VAL A 37 12.88 13.51 -4.91
CA VAL A 37 12.31 12.89 -6.11
C VAL A 37 11.20 11.91 -5.74
N ALA A 38 11.41 11.06 -4.73
CA ALA A 38 10.40 10.10 -4.26
C ALA A 38 9.14 10.81 -3.73
N LEU A 39 9.32 11.88 -2.94
CA LEU A 39 8.21 12.71 -2.45
C LEU A 39 7.46 13.39 -3.60
N TRP A 40 8.18 13.90 -4.59
CA TRP A 40 7.57 14.54 -5.75
C TRP A 40 6.71 13.56 -6.56
N PHE A 41 7.22 12.35 -6.83
CA PHE A 41 6.45 11.28 -7.46
C PHE A 41 5.26 10.86 -6.58
N GLY A 42 5.44 10.78 -5.26
CA GLY A 42 4.35 10.48 -4.31
C GLY A 42 3.21 11.49 -4.44
N ILE A 43 3.52 12.78 -4.48
CA ILE A 43 2.53 13.86 -4.64
C ILE A 43 1.82 13.76 -5.99
N LEU A 44 2.53 13.44 -7.07
CA LEU A 44 1.93 13.27 -8.40
C LEU A 44 1.02 12.04 -8.50
N LEU A 45 1.37 10.95 -7.82
CA LEU A 45 0.58 9.71 -7.83
C LEU A 45 -0.61 9.75 -6.86
N LEU A 46 -0.57 10.63 -5.84
CA LEU A 46 -1.62 10.75 -4.84
C LEU A 46 -3.02 10.98 -5.43
N PRO A 47 -3.24 11.95 -6.36
CA PRO A 47 -4.56 12.14 -6.95
C PRO A 47 -5.04 10.93 -7.75
N CYS A 48 -4.14 10.20 -8.42
CA CYS A 48 -4.48 8.98 -9.12
C CYS A 48 -4.93 7.87 -8.16
N ALA A 49 -4.20 7.68 -7.06
CA ALA A 49 -4.56 6.71 -6.01
C ALA A 49 -5.89 7.07 -5.34
N MET A 50 -6.12 8.35 -5.04
CA MET A 50 -7.38 8.83 -4.48
C MET A 50 -8.55 8.64 -5.44
N PHE A 51 -8.35 8.90 -6.72
CA PHE A 51 -9.36 8.64 -7.75
C PHE A 51 -9.70 7.15 -7.86
N MET A 52 -8.68 6.29 -7.88
CA MET A 52 -8.87 4.83 -7.90
C MET A 52 -9.63 4.34 -6.67
N LEU A 53 -9.29 4.88 -5.49
CA LEU A 53 -9.99 4.55 -4.25
C LEU A 53 -11.45 5.04 -4.28
N ALA A 54 -11.71 6.23 -4.80
CA ALA A 54 -13.06 6.78 -4.90
C ALA A 54 -13.96 5.99 -5.87
N VAL A 55 -13.38 5.49 -6.97
CA VAL A 55 -14.14 4.73 -8.00
C VAL A 55 -14.36 3.27 -7.57
N ASN A 56 -13.33 2.63 -7.05
CA ASN A 56 -13.37 1.20 -6.71
C ASN A 56 -13.81 0.93 -5.27
N GLY A 57 -13.75 1.93 -4.39
CA GLY A 57 -14.02 1.79 -2.96
C GLY A 57 -12.94 1.04 -2.18
N THR A 58 -12.13 0.24 -2.85
CA THR A 58 -11.08 -0.59 -2.22
C THR A 58 -9.81 -0.61 -3.05
N ILE A 59 -8.67 -0.64 -2.35
CA ILE A 59 -7.36 -0.96 -2.94
C ILE A 59 -6.82 -2.16 -2.18
N ARG A 60 -6.59 -3.27 -2.88
CA ARG A 60 -6.15 -4.53 -2.28
C ARG A 60 -4.84 -5.00 -2.89
N ILE A 61 -3.91 -5.39 -2.02
CA ILE A 61 -2.66 -6.07 -2.37
C ILE A 61 -2.79 -7.51 -1.90
N PRO A 62 -2.82 -8.51 -2.80
CA PRO A 62 -2.98 -9.91 -2.41
C PRO A 62 -1.76 -10.44 -1.67
N HIS A 63 -1.97 -11.34 -0.73
CA HIS A 63 -0.92 -12.05 -0.01
C HIS A 63 -0.66 -13.39 -0.67
N LEU A 64 0.35 -13.48 -1.54
CA LEU A 64 0.64 -14.68 -2.34
C LEU A 64 0.97 -15.94 -1.51
N SER A 65 1.43 -15.75 -0.27
CA SER A 65 1.80 -16.87 0.62
C SER A 65 0.69 -17.26 1.60
N ALA A 66 -0.44 -16.58 1.59
CA ALA A 66 -1.56 -16.91 2.47
C ALA A 66 -2.32 -18.13 1.95
N PRO A 67 -2.89 -18.95 2.85
CA PRO A 67 -3.72 -20.10 2.48
C PRO A 67 -4.91 -19.74 1.59
N GLN A 68 -5.48 -18.56 1.81
CA GLN A 68 -6.60 -18.00 1.05
C GLN A 68 -6.31 -16.54 0.67
N PRO A 69 -5.54 -16.30 -0.41
CA PRO A 69 -5.12 -14.95 -0.79
C PRO A 69 -6.29 -14.02 -1.13
N GLU A 70 -7.45 -14.57 -1.49
CA GLU A 70 -8.65 -13.80 -1.80
C GLU A 70 -9.32 -13.18 -0.55
N THR A 71 -9.21 -13.85 0.59
CA THR A 71 -9.83 -13.39 1.85
C THR A 71 -8.84 -12.76 2.82
N GLN A 72 -7.54 -12.97 2.58
CA GLN A 72 -6.45 -12.56 3.47
C GLN A 72 -5.45 -11.70 2.69
N PRO A 73 -5.79 -10.42 2.41
CA PRO A 73 -4.90 -9.52 1.71
C PRO A 73 -3.67 -9.20 2.57
N PHE A 74 -2.51 -9.05 1.94
CA PHE A 74 -1.33 -8.50 2.61
C PHE A 74 -1.62 -7.10 3.17
N PHE A 75 -2.29 -6.29 2.36
CA PHE A 75 -2.73 -4.96 2.73
C PHE A 75 -3.98 -4.58 1.92
N GLU A 76 -4.97 -4.01 2.60
CA GLU A 76 -6.19 -3.54 1.96
C GLU A 76 -6.62 -2.22 2.60
N ILE A 77 -7.03 -1.28 1.75
CA ILE A 77 -7.63 -0.02 2.14
C ILE A 77 -9.04 0.00 1.59
N ASN A 78 -10.03 0.16 2.48
CA ASN A 78 -11.43 0.32 2.12
C ASN A 78 -11.88 1.74 2.46
N LEU A 79 -12.55 2.39 1.50
CA LEU A 79 -13.21 3.66 1.72
C LEU A 79 -14.62 3.40 2.27
N LEU A 80 -14.85 3.79 3.51
CA LEU A 80 -16.16 3.69 4.15
C LEU A 80 -16.95 4.96 3.86
N MET A 81 -18.12 4.80 3.22
CA MET A 81 -19.01 5.89 2.79
C MET A 81 -20.44 5.65 3.25
N SER A 82 -20.63 4.98 4.41
CA SER A 82 -21.96 4.80 4.99
C SER A 82 -22.47 6.10 5.61
N VAL A 83 -23.78 6.17 5.89
CA VAL A 83 -24.38 7.34 6.52
C VAL A 83 -23.83 7.57 7.93
N GLU A 84 -23.55 6.49 8.65
CA GLU A 84 -23.15 6.49 10.06
C GLU A 84 -21.63 6.50 10.25
N GLN A 85 -20.89 5.99 9.27
CA GLN A 85 -19.44 5.85 9.37
C GLN A 85 -18.76 6.29 8.07
N ARG A 86 -17.89 7.26 8.17
CA ARG A 86 -17.08 7.74 7.04
C ARG A 86 -15.63 7.75 7.41
N GLY A 87 -14.81 7.12 6.57
CA GLY A 87 -13.39 7.00 6.88
C GLY A 87 -12.68 6.01 5.98
N LEU A 88 -11.50 5.62 6.43
CA LEU A 88 -10.69 4.57 5.81
C LEU A 88 -10.55 3.41 6.79
N GLN A 89 -10.79 2.22 6.29
CA GLN A 89 -10.48 0.97 6.97
C GLN A 89 -9.19 0.42 6.38
N PHE A 90 -8.25 0.06 7.24
CA PHE A 90 -7.00 -0.60 6.88
C PHE A 90 -7.05 -2.03 7.39
N VAL A 91 -6.81 -2.97 6.49
CA VAL A 91 -6.70 -4.40 6.81
C VAL A 91 -5.29 -4.85 6.44
N ARG A 92 -4.62 -5.51 7.38
CA ARG A 92 -3.30 -6.09 7.17
C ARG A 92 -3.28 -7.50 7.71
N SER A 93 -2.84 -8.47 6.91
CA SER A 93 -2.68 -9.85 7.33
C SER A 93 -1.22 -10.25 7.35
N VAL A 94 -0.85 -11.01 8.38
CA VAL A 94 0.50 -11.58 8.57
C VAL A 94 0.36 -13.09 8.69
N VAL A 95 1.08 -13.82 7.85
CA VAL A 95 1.11 -15.29 7.90
C VAL A 95 2.13 -15.74 8.92
N LEU A 96 1.71 -16.55 9.87
CA LEU A 96 2.52 -17.19 10.89
C LEU A 96 2.63 -18.68 10.57
N PRO A 97 3.74 -19.12 9.98
CA PRO A 97 3.94 -20.54 9.68
C PRO A 97 4.17 -21.30 10.99
N GLU A 98 3.33 -22.26 11.27
CA GLU A 98 3.49 -23.12 12.43
C GLU A 98 4.21 -24.43 12.04
N ASN A 99 3.74 -25.07 10.94
CA ASN A 99 4.39 -26.23 10.32
C ASN A 99 3.94 -26.38 8.85
N ASN A 100 4.42 -27.42 8.15
CA ASN A 100 4.08 -27.63 6.72
C ASN A 100 2.59 -27.88 6.46
N ASN A 101 1.84 -28.32 7.47
CA ASN A 101 0.43 -28.68 7.34
C ASN A 101 -0.52 -27.77 8.12
N ARG A 102 0.03 -26.77 8.85
CA ARG A 102 -0.75 -25.79 9.59
C ARG A 102 -0.14 -24.40 9.44
N GLN A 103 -0.97 -23.44 9.11
CA GLN A 103 -0.61 -22.01 9.01
C GLN A 103 -1.71 -21.19 9.69
N CYS A 104 -1.31 -20.24 10.52
CA CYS A 104 -2.22 -19.27 11.09
C CYS A 104 -1.99 -17.90 10.43
N VAL A 105 -3.04 -17.16 10.25
CA VAL A 105 -3.02 -15.80 9.68
C VAL A 105 -3.61 -14.84 10.69
N GLU A 106 -2.80 -13.90 11.11
CA GLU A 106 -3.22 -12.82 11.98
C GLU A 106 -3.64 -11.62 11.14
N THR A 107 -4.88 -11.19 11.27
CA THR A 107 -5.45 -10.07 10.54
C THR A 107 -5.73 -8.92 11.49
N HIS A 108 -5.08 -7.79 11.24
CA HIS A 108 -5.27 -6.54 11.94
C HIS A 108 -6.20 -5.63 11.13
N VAL A 109 -7.26 -5.16 11.76
CA VAL A 109 -8.19 -4.18 11.20
C VAL A 109 -8.08 -2.90 12.01
N SER A 110 -7.81 -1.79 11.35
CA SER A 110 -7.76 -0.47 11.97
C SER A 110 -8.55 0.54 11.15
N TYR A 111 -9.04 1.57 11.82
CA TYR A 111 -9.90 2.57 11.20
C TYR A 111 -9.33 3.97 11.38
N LEU A 112 -9.37 4.76 10.30
CA LEU A 112 -9.17 6.20 10.33
C LEU A 112 -10.51 6.85 9.94
N MET A 113 -11.28 7.22 10.95
CA MET A 113 -12.60 7.80 10.75
C MET A 113 -12.53 9.32 10.81
N TRP A 114 -13.23 10.01 9.88
CA TRP A 114 -13.49 11.45 9.98
C TRP A 114 -14.95 11.77 10.36
N GLN A 115 -15.81 10.75 10.37
CA GLN A 115 -17.16 10.82 10.93
C GLN A 115 -17.54 9.45 11.49
N THR A 116 -17.96 9.41 12.76
CA THR A 116 -18.41 8.18 13.43
C THR A 116 -19.32 8.54 14.58
N ASP A 117 -20.36 7.74 14.79
CA ASP A 117 -21.29 7.86 15.89
C ASP A 117 -20.92 6.95 17.08
N GLY A 118 -19.83 6.24 17.00
CA GLY A 118 -19.46 5.25 18.02
C GLY A 118 -18.02 4.77 17.99
N THR A 119 -17.79 3.61 18.52
CA THR A 119 -16.50 3.01 18.79
C THR A 119 -15.74 2.65 17.51
N ASN A 120 -14.55 3.22 17.35
CA ASN A 120 -13.58 2.87 16.32
C ASN A 120 -12.56 1.91 16.89
N GLU A 121 -13.01 0.75 17.33
CA GLU A 121 -12.10 -0.23 17.90
C GLU A 121 -11.38 -0.98 16.79
N SER A 122 -10.04 -0.92 16.82
CA SER A 122 -9.21 -1.82 16.04
C SER A 122 -9.46 -3.25 16.50
N ALA A 123 -9.57 -4.17 15.57
CA ALA A 123 -9.79 -5.57 15.86
C ALA A 123 -8.63 -6.42 15.33
N VAL A 124 -8.33 -7.49 16.05
CA VAL A 124 -7.34 -8.49 15.64
C VAL A 124 -8.03 -9.85 15.59
N PHE A 125 -7.82 -10.57 14.50
CA PHE A 125 -8.39 -11.89 14.25
C PHE A 125 -7.27 -12.87 13.98
N CYS A 126 -7.39 -14.08 14.51
CA CYS A 126 -6.50 -15.20 14.19
C CYS A 126 -7.31 -16.30 13.52
N ASP A 127 -6.98 -16.60 12.26
CA ASP A 127 -7.55 -17.68 11.48
C ASP A 127 -6.46 -18.75 11.25
N CYS A 128 -6.68 -19.97 11.71
CA CYS A 128 -5.77 -21.08 11.47
C CYS A 128 -6.32 -21.99 10.38
N PHE A 129 -5.42 -22.43 9.51
CA PHE A 129 -5.69 -23.30 8.37
C PHE A 129 -4.88 -24.57 8.48
N THR A 130 -5.50 -25.70 8.15
CA THR A 130 -4.86 -26.98 8.09
C THR A 130 -4.95 -27.57 6.69
N ARG A 131 -3.92 -28.32 6.31
CA ARG A 131 -3.86 -29.07 5.05
C ARG A 131 -3.59 -30.52 5.35
N GLN A 132 -4.39 -31.40 4.75
CA GLN A 132 -4.16 -32.86 4.82
C GLN A 132 -3.16 -33.26 3.75
N GLU A 133 -2.39 -34.33 3.97
CA GLU A 133 -1.39 -34.83 3.00
C GLU A 133 -2.02 -35.27 1.69
N ASP A 134 -3.26 -35.75 1.74
CA ASP A 134 -4.02 -36.23 0.56
C ASP A 134 -4.80 -35.11 -0.16
N ASP A 135 -5.00 -33.94 0.45
CA ASP A 135 -5.70 -32.79 -0.14
C ASP A 135 -4.82 -31.54 -0.07
N PRO A 136 -4.33 -31.03 -1.20
CA PRO A 136 -3.49 -29.85 -1.24
C PRO A 136 -4.22 -28.55 -0.85
N ARG A 137 -5.54 -28.59 -0.68
CA ARG A 137 -6.34 -27.40 -0.32
C ARG A 137 -6.26 -27.11 1.16
N TRP A 138 -6.11 -25.84 1.47
CA TRP A 138 -6.19 -25.36 2.84
C TRP A 138 -7.64 -25.34 3.31
N GLN A 139 -7.91 -25.98 4.44
CA GLN A 139 -9.20 -25.97 5.10
C GLN A 139 -9.13 -25.04 6.29
N ARG A 140 -10.13 -24.16 6.45
CA ARG A 140 -10.23 -23.26 7.58
C ARG A 140 -10.56 -24.09 8.83
N GLY A 141 -9.77 -23.93 9.87
CA GLY A 141 -9.96 -24.51 11.17
C GLY A 141 -10.48 -23.49 12.18
N ASP A 142 -9.76 -23.30 13.26
CA ASP A 142 -10.14 -22.43 14.37
C ASP A 142 -9.97 -20.95 14.01
N SER A 143 -10.93 -20.13 14.46
CA SER A 143 -10.94 -18.67 14.32
C SER A 143 -11.15 -18.05 15.70
N THR A 144 -10.30 -17.10 16.07
CA THR A 144 -10.42 -16.38 17.35
C THR A 144 -10.39 -14.86 17.12
N LEU A 145 -11.06 -14.11 18.00
CA LEU A 145 -11.05 -12.64 18.04
C LEU A 145 -9.88 -12.10 18.88
N GLU A 146 -8.75 -12.77 18.83
CA GLU A 146 -7.53 -12.40 19.55
C GLU A 146 -6.32 -12.61 18.63
N ALA A 147 -5.18 -12.04 19.01
CA ALA A 147 -3.91 -12.30 18.34
C ALA A 147 -3.57 -13.81 18.38
N CYS A 148 -2.94 -14.29 17.31
CA CYS A 148 -2.48 -15.66 17.25
C CYS A 148 -1.48 -15.92 18.38
N ARG A 149 -1.80 -16.87 19.25
CA ARG A 149 -0.84 -17.34 20.25
C ARG A 149 0.08 -18.37 19.58
N SER A 150 1.36 -18.04 19.54
CA SER A 150 2.43 -18.97 19.17
C SER A 150 2.70 -19.99 20.27
#